data_32e3ebe7811fbefd7c2704e4792a437a
#
_entry.id   32e3ebe7811fbefd7c2704e4792a437a
#
_cell.length_a   1.000
_cell.length_b   1.000
_cell.length_c   1.000
_cell.angle_alpha   90.00
_cell.angle_beta   90.00
_cell.angle_gamma   90.00
#
_symmetry.space_group_name_H-M   'P 1'
#
loop_
_entity.id
_entity.type
_entity.pdbx_description
1 polymer ?
#
loop_
_entity_poly.entity_id
_entity_poly.type
_entity_poly.pdbx_seq_one_letter_code
_entity_poly.pdbx_strand_id
1 'polypeptide(L)'
;MFAEIINKVRLDCPLVHCITNYVTVNDCANVLLACGASPVMADDEREAEEIVSISSALVINIGTLNSRTIPSMFKAGRRANELGRPVILDPVGAGASSLRTATAMDLIREIDFAVIRGN
;
A
#
# COMPACT_ATOMS: atom_id res chain seq x y z
N MET A 1 -21.24 5.75 12.23
CA MET A 1 -19.79 5.43 12.20
C MET A 1 -19.26 5.28 10.78
N PHE A 2 -19.73 4.34 9.97
CA PHE A 2 -19.21 4.16 8.61
C PHE A 2 -19.44 5.39 7.70
N ALA A 3 -20.64 5.97 7.73
CA ALA A 3 -20.96 7.18 6.98
C ALA A 3 -20.09 8.38 7.38
N GLU A 4 -19.78 8.51 8.66
CA GLU A 4 -18.89 9.58 9.16
C GLU A 4 -17.47 9.42 8.64
N ILE A 5 -16.95 8.18 8.61
CA ILE A 5 -15.62 7.89 8.07
C ILE A 5 -15.55 8.25 6.58
N ILE A 6 -16.55 7.84 5.79
CA ILE A 6 -16.60 8.15 4.35
C ILE A 6 -16.73 9.66 4.12
N ASN A 7 -17.54 10.34 4.90
CA ASN A 7 -17.67 11.80 4.80
C ASN A 7 -16.35 12.49 5.15
N LYS A 8 -15.63 12.01 6.17
CA LYS A 8 -14.31 12.55 6.50
C LYS A 8 -13.30 12.34 5.36
N VAL A 9 -13.27 11.15 4.76
CA VAL A 9 -12.41 10.88 3.60
C VAL A 9 -12.72 11.86 2.45
N ARG A 10 -14.00 12.11 2.16
CA ARG A 10 -14.41 13.05 1.11
C ARG A 10 -14.01 14.50 1.40
N LEU A 11 -14.06 14.92 2.67
CA LEU A 11 -13.65 16.25 3.07
C LEU A 11 -12.14 16.44 3.05
N ASP A 12 -11.41 15.45 3.54
CA ASP A 12 -9.96 15.52 3.67
C ASP A 12 -9.23 15.20 2.35
N CYS A 13 -9.89 14.46 1.45
CA CYS A 13 -9.34 14.00 0.16
C CYS A 13 -7.91 13.43 0.29
N PRO A 14 -7.68 12.43 1.15
CA PRO A 14 -6.33 11.97 1.48
C PRO A 14 -5.63 11.37 0.26
N LEU A 15 -4.34 11.67 0.12
CA LEU A 15 -3.49 11.02 -0.87
C LEU A 15 -3.11 9.63 -0.36
N VAL A 16 -3.40 8.59 -1.12
CA VAL A 16 -3.08 7.19 -0.80
C VAL A 16 -2.05 6.67 -1.78
N HIS A 17 -0.87 6.36 -1.27
CA HIS A 17 0.20 5.72 -2.04
C HIS A 17 -0.08 4.23 -2.17
N CYS A 18 -0.13 3.72 -3.39
CA CYS A 18 -0.35 2.31 -3.68
C CYS A 18 0.83 1.71 -4.43
N ILE A 19 1.38 0.62 -3.87
CA ILE A 19 2.27 -0.29 -4.57
C ILE A 19 1.48 -1.58 -4.71
N THR A 20 0.90 -1.83 -5.89
CA THR A 20 -0.12 -2.85 -6.07
C THR A 20 0.15 -3.74 -7.30
N ASN A 21 -0.74 -4.70 -7.55
CA ASN A 21 -0.61 -5.64 -8.65
C ASN A 21 -1.20 -5.09 -9.95
N TYR A 22 -0.76 -5.64 -11.09
CA TYR A 22 -1.18 -5.19 -12.42
C TYR A 22 -2.62 -5.57 -12.78
N VAL A 23 -3.14 -6.62 -12.15
CA VAL A 23 -4.51 -7.12 -12.48
C VAL A 23 -5.57 -6.13 -12.06
N THR A 24 -5.39 -5.50 -10.89
CA THR A 24 -6.42 -4.65 -10.25
C THR A 24 -5.98 -3.21 -10.03
N VAL A 25 -4.85 -2.78 -10.60
CA VAL A 25 -4.32 -1.42 -10.37
C VAL A 25 -5.32 -0.33 -10.70
N ASN A 26 -6.01 -0.44 -11.82
CA ASN A 26 -7.03 0.53 -12.24
C ASN A 26 -8.27 0.49 -11.34
N ASP A 27 -8.70 -0.70 -10.93
CA ASP A 27 -9.84 -0.86 -10.01
C ASP A 27 -9.53 -0.26 -8.63
N CYS A 28 -8.31 -0.45 -8.13
CA CYS A 28 -7.86 0.18 -6.88
C CYS A 28 -7.90 1.71 -6.96
N ALA A 29 -7.41 2.28 -8.06
CA ALA A 29 -7.48 3.72 -8.28
C ALA A 29 -8.93 4.22 -8.31
N ASN A 30 -9.79 3.55 -9.06
CA ASN A 30 -11.19 3.93 -9.19
C ASN A 30 -11.99 3.80 -7.90
N VAL A 31 -11.74 2.78 -7.10
CA VAL A 31 -12.39 2.62 -5.78
C VAL A 31 -11.97 3.73 -4.83
N LEU A 32 -10.69 4.07 -4.77
CA LEU A 32 -10.20 5.18 -3.94
C LEU A 32 -10.82 6.52 -4.36
N LEU A 33 -10.87 6.81 -5.66
CA LEU A 33 -11.54 7.99 -6.20
C LEU A 33 -13.03 8.02 -5.85
N ALA A 34 -13.73 6.89 -5.99
CA ALA A 34 -15.15 6.78 -5.64
C ALA A 34 -15.41 7.04 -4.15
N CYS A 35 -14.46 6.66 -3.28
CA CYS A 35 -14.53 6.96 -1.84
C CYS A 35 -14.21 8.41 -1.50
N GLY A 36 -13.65 9.18 -2.42
CA GLY A 36 -13.25 10.56 -2.21
C GLY A 36 -11.76 10.75 -1.89
N ALA A 37 -10.96 9.70 -1.95
CA ALA A 37 -9.52 9.78 -1.79
C ALA A 37 -8.81 10.06 -3.12
N SER A 38 -7.52 10.38 -3.07
CA SER A 38 -6.65 10.57 -4.24
C SER A 38 -5.61 9.45 -4.28
N PRO A 39 -5.69 8.52 -5.23
CA PRO A 39 -4.69 7.47 -5.38
C PRO A 39 -3.44 7.96 -6.12
N VAL A 40 -2.28 7.46 -5.72
CA VAL A 40 -1.03 7.57 -6.49
C VAL A 40 -0.36 6.22 -6.57
N MET A 41 -0.07 5.77 -7.79
CA MET A 41 0.64 4.53 -8.08
C MET A 41 2.11 4.84 -8.32
N ALA A 42 2.96 4.58 -7.32
CA ALA A 42 4.38 4.88 -7.38
C ALA A 42 5.18 3.68 -6.84
N ASP A 43 5.72 2.90 -7.75
CA ASP A 43 6.42 1.65 -7.44
C ASP A 43 7.92 1.65 -7.81
N ASP A 44 8.45 2.79 -8.23
CA ASP A 44 9.89 2.96 -8.46
C ASP A 44 10.59 3.28 -7.13
N GLU A 45 11.68 2.55 -6.83
CA GLU A 45 12.41 2.75 -5.57
C GLU A 45 13.06 4.13 -5.43
N ARG A 46 13.26 4.87 -6.54
CA ARG A 46 13.84 6.20 -6.53
C ARG A 46 12.88 7.29 -6.06
N GLU A 47 11.56 7.03 -6.09
CA GLU A 47 10.54 7.98 -5.63
C GLU A 47 9.67 7.47 -4.48
N ALA A 48 9.74 6.18 -4.14
CA ALA A 48 8.84 5.57 -3.18
C ALA A 48 8.81 6.28 -1.81
N GLU A 49 9.98 6.69 -1.32
CA GLU A 49 10.08 7.41 -0.04
C GLU A 49 9.54 8.85 -0.13
N GLU A 50 9.75 9.52 -1.25
CA GLU A 50 9.23 10.88 -1.46
C GLU A 50 7.70 10.87 -1.56
N ILE A 51 7.15 9.95 -2.34
CA ILE A 51 5.70 9.85 -2.53
C ILE A 51 4.99 9.46 -1.23
N VAL A 52 5.51 8.48 -0.49
CA VAL A 52 4.90 8.12 0.80
C VAL A 52 4.99 9.25 1.82
N SER A 53 6.03 10.09 1.75
CA SER A 53 6.21 11.21 2.67
C SER A 53 5.12 12.28 2.52
N ILE A 54 4.57 12.45 1.33
CA ILE A 54 3.44 13.38 1.09
C ILE A 54 2.08 12.69 1.15
N SER A 55 2.04 11.39 1.35
CA SER A 55 0.80 10.60 1.40
C SER A 55 0.25 10.47 2.81
N SER A 56 -1.06 10.25 2.92
CA SER A 56 -1.75 10.02 4.19
C SER A 56 -1.72 8.55 4.62
N ALA A 57 -1.56 7.64 3.67
CA ALA A 57 -1.51 6.19 3.90
C ALA A 57 -0.75 5.48 2.79
N LEU A 58 -0.30 4.26 3.07
CA LEU A 58 0.36 3.37 2.11
C LEU A 58 -0.38 2.04 2.04
N VAL A 59 -0.64 1.57 0.83
CA VAL A 59 -1.17 0.22 0.55
C VAL A 59 -0.12 -0.58 -0.21
N ILE A 60 0.24 -1.73 0.33
CA ILE A 60 1.15 -2.70 -0.30
C ILE A 60 0.37 -3.96 -0.64
N ASN A 61 0.37 -4.34 -1.91
CA ASN A 61 -0.23 -5.57 -2.41
C ASN A 61 0.82 -6.35 -3.20
N ILE A 62 1.07 -7.59 -2.82
CA ILE A 62 2.13 -8.43 -3.41
C ILE A 62 1.66 -9.32 -4.55
N GLY A 63 0.53 -9.01 -5.18
CA GLY A 63 -0.06 -9.83 -6.24
C GLY A 63 0.77 -9.91 -7.52
N THR A 64 1.63 -8.93 -7.77
CA THR A 64 2.58 -8.94 -8.89
C THR A 64 3.97 -8.52 -8.38
N LEU A 65 4.74 -9.49 -7.88
CA LEU A 65 6.08 -9.23 -7.38
C LEU A 65 7.12 -9.28 -8.49
N ASN A 66 8.09 -8.39 -8.40
CA ASN A 66 9.30 -8.41 -9.21
C ASN A 66 10.46 -7.74 -8.47
N SER A 67 11.69 -7.96 -8.97
CA SER A 67 12.90 -7.45 -8.32
C SER A 67 12.98 -5.92 -8.21
N ARG A 68 12.20 -5.20 -9.02
CA ARG A 68 12.15 -3.74 -9.02
C ARG A 68 11.21 -3.20 -7.95
N THR A 69 10.04 -3.81 -7.77
CA THR A 69 9.01 -3.29 -6.84
C THR A 69 9.20 -3.74 -5.39
N ILE A 70 9.85 -4.88 -5.16
CA ILE A 70 10.10 -5.37 -3.79
C ILE A 70 10.90 -4.36 -2.96
N PRO A 71 12.03 -3.81 -3.43
CA PRO A 71 12.75 -2.77 -2.68
C PRO A 71 11.89 -1.53 -2.39
N SER A 72 11.03 -1.13 -3.32
CA SER A 72 10.12 0.00 -3.15
C SER A 72 9.14 -0.22 -2.00
N MET A 73 8.61 -1.44 -1.86
CA MET A 73 7.71 -1.80 -0.76
C MET A 73 8.38 -1.62 0.60
N PHE A 74 9.63 -2.08 0.75
CA PHE A 74 10.40 -1.91 1.99
C PHE A 74 10.73 -0.46 2.28
N LYS A 75 11.21 0.29 1.29
CA LYS A 75 11.55 1.72 1.44
C LYS A 75 10.33 2.54 1.83
N ALA A 76 9.23 2.41 1.09
CA ALA A 76 8.00 3.13 1.39
C ALA A 76 7.41 2.73 2.75
N GLY A 77 7.41 1.44 3.08
CA GLY A 77 6.89 0.93 4.35
C GLY A 77 7.65 1.45 5.56
N ARG A 78 8.98 1.39 5.54
CA ARG A 78 9.82 1.94 6.61
C ARG A 78 9.60 3.44 6.75
N ARG A 79 9.58 4.17 5.65
CA ARG A 79 9.36 5.61 5.66
C ARG A 79 7.97 5.97 6.19
N ALA A 80 6.95 5.21 5.82
CA ALA A 80 5.60 5.39 6.36
C ALA A 80 5.58 5.21 7.89
N ASN A 81 6.25 4.17 8.41
CA ASN A 81 6.36 3.96 9.86
C ASN A 81 7.08 5.12 10.57
N GLU A 82 8.19 5.62 10.02
CA GLU A 82 8.90 6.78 10.58
C GLU A 82 7.99 8.01 10.69
N LEU A 83 7.10 8.21 9.73
CA LEU A 83 6.19 9.35 9.67
C LEU A 83 4.85 9.11 10.38
N GLY A 84 4.65 7.93 10.99
CA GLY A 84 3.40 7.55 11.62
C GLY A 84 2.23 7.41 10.64
N ARG A 85 2.51 7.09 9.37
CA ARG A 85 1.48 6.85 8.36
C ARG A 85 1.01 5.40 8.42
N PRO A 86 -0.31 5.14 8.38
CA PRO A 86 -0.82 3.78 8.39
C PRO A 86 -0.42 3.04 7.12
N VAL A 87 -0.01 1.77 7.29
CA VAL A 87 0.34 0.86 6.19
C VAL A 87 -0.61 -0.32 6.20
N ILE A 88 -1.11 -0.68 5.03
CA ILE A 88 -2.00 -1.82 4.82
C ILE A 88 -1.27 -2.83 3.94
N LEU A 89 -1.29 -4.09 4.33
CA LEU A 89 -0.73 -5.21 3.55
C LEU A 89 -1.84 -6.12 3.04
N ASP A 90 -1.82 -6.39 1.75
CA ASP A 90 -2.58 -7.46 1.11
C ASP A 90 -1.60 -8.50 0.56
N PRO A 91 -1.35 -9.61 1.30
CA PRO A 91 -0.35 -10.61 0.93
C PRO A 91 -0.90 -11.62 -0.09
N VAL A 92 -1.33 -11.13 -1.25
CA VAL A 92 -1.92 -11.94 -2.32
C VAL A 92 -1.00 -13.08 -2.73
N GLY A 93 -1.48 -14.31 -2.61
CA GLY A 93 -0.77 -15.51 -3.01
C GLY A 93 0.37 -15.92 -2.08
N ALA A 94 0.48 -15.36 -0.89
CA ALA A 94 1.38 -15.89 0.14
C ALA A 94 1.03 -17.36 0.41
N GLY A 95 2.05 -18.22 0.43
CA GLY A 95 1.88 -19.68 0.48
C GLY A 95 1.90 -20.36 -0.91
N ALA A 96 1.62 -19.63 -1.99
CA ALA A 96 1.61 -20.20 -3.34
C ALA A 96 3.00 -20.31 -3.98
N SER A 97 3.93 -19.45 -3.59
CA SER A 97 5.33 -19.49 -4.05
C SER A 97 6.30 -19.09 -2.95
N SER A 98 7.55 -19.55 -3.07
CA SER A 98 8.61 -19.18 -2.14
C SER A 98 8.84 -17.67 -2.10
N LEU A 99 8.83 -17.01 -3.25
CA LEU A 99 9.04 -15.56 -3.35
C LEU A 99 7.94 -14.79 -2.62
N ARG A 100 6.66 -15.13 -2.85
CA ARG A 100 5.53 -14.45 -2.20
C ARG A 100 5.53 -14.67 -0.69
N THR A 101 5.77 -15.90 -0.26
CA THR A 101 5.84 -16.24 1.16
C THR A 101 6.97 -15.51 1.86
N ALA A 102 8.18 -15.56 1.30
CA ALA A 102 9.34 -14.88 1.88
C ALA A 102 9.13 -13.37 1.94
N THR A 103 8.68 -12.75 0.86
CA THR A 103 8.44 -11.31 0.82
C THR A 103 7.38 -10.88 1.83
N ALA A 104 6.26 -11.61 1.94
CA ALA A 104 5.23 -11.31 2.93
C ALA A 104 5.77 -11.39 4.36
N MET A 105 6.52 -12.44 4.68
CA MET A 105 7.11 -12.63 6.00
C MET A 105 8.14 -11.56 6.34
N ASP A 106 9.00 -11.20 5.39
CA ASP A 106 10.02 -10.17 5.60
C ASP A 106 9.39 -8.78 5.76
N LEU A 107 8.35 -8.45 4.99
CA LEU A 107 7.59 -7.22 5.16
C LEU A 107 6.97 -7.14 6.57
N ILE A 108 6.35 -8.23 7.05
CA ILE A 108 5.73 -8.28 8.39
C ILE A 108 6.78 -8.14 9.51
N ARG A 109 7.99 -8.63 9.30
CA ARG A 109 9.07 -8.49 10.28
C ARG A 109 9.63 -7.07 10.38
N GLU A 110 9.68 -6.34 9.27
CA GLU A 110 10.35 -5.06 9.18
C GLU A 110 9.44 -3.84 9.27
N ILE A 111 8.13 -4.01 8.97
CA ILE A 111 7.17 -2.92 8.87
C ILE A 111 6.01 -3.18 9.82
N ASP A 112 5.62 -2.15 10.56
CA ASP A 112 4.41 -2.17 11.38
C ASP A 112 3.20 -1.86 10.48
N PHE A 113 2.32 -2.83 10.34
CA PHE A 113 1.08 -2.70 9.57
C PHE A 113 -0.10 -2.38 10.46
N ALA A 114 -0.87 -1.36 10.08
CA ALA A 114 -2.15 -1.05 10.72
C ALA A 114 -3.21 -2.12 10.40
N VAL A 115 -3.17 -2.68 9.19
CA VAL A 115 -4.09 -3.73 8.74
C VAL A 115 -3.33 -4.70 7.84
N ILE A 116 -3.54 -6.00 8.08
CA ILE A 116 -3.18 -7.07 7.15
C ILE A 116 -4.48 -7.74 6.75
N ARG A 117 -4.83 -7.71 5.48
CA ARG A 117 -6.06 -8.32 4.97
C ARG A 117 -5.75 -9.27 3.82
N GLY A 118 -6.42 -10.40 3.77
CA GLY A 118 -6.24 -11.40 2.72
C GLY A 118 -7.24 -12.54 2.87
N ASN A 119 -7.17 -13.46 1.96
CA ASN A 119 -8.00 -14.67 1.97
C ASN A 119 -7.41 -15.73 2.91
#